data_21d0cbff35c9ac54c7c425b66644dfc5
#
_entry.id   21d0cbff35c9ac54c7c425b66644dfc5
#
_cell.length_a   1.000
_cell.length_b   1.000
_cell.length_c   1.000
_cell.angle_alpha   90.00
_cell.angle_beta   90.00
_cell.angle_gamma   90.00
#
_symmetry.space_group_name_H-M   'P 1'
#
loop_
_entity.id
_entity.type
_entity.pdbx_description
1 polymer ?
#
loop_
_entity_poly.entity_id
_entity_poly.type
_entity_poly.pdbx_seq_one_letter_code
_entity_poly.pdbx_strand_id
1 'polypeptide(L)'
;MPTSNVPLDAAFWIWGCVLAVFLGFAIYPILTLGPYIRAGCRINIHRNRIPPDNKVRQPNPNGDAFVLFLSGVGRVSALTMSRREQGILHRLAELCSDAVLLDDVFAYSINNLPLVSHRRLSPMWRWALRQKLKKRLHNSALGYLINLRNILHILISADSRYAMVYNRGCAHVITDHLQQYGYDLAQPKPLVIVSYSGAGQIAAGAVQHLSDEYRLPVYVLMLACFFTASGIDRASHVWEFIGTTDQAYRFCLLFSPSRWLIPRLSLWRRLTAAGRTTRIDMGAMKHTGRGGYLDRNSVTPEGVPFIDATAQAMADVINRIRIDTESPKEA
;
A
#
# COMPACT_ATOMS: atom_id res chain seq x y z
N MET A 1 38.10 35.17 5.15
CA MET A 1 36.97 34.27 4.92
C MET A 1 36.84 34.10 3.41
N PRO A 2 37.02 32.92 2.82
CA PRO A 2 36.85 32.74 1.39
C PRO A 2 35.36 32.64 1.10
N THR A 3 34.82 33.63 0.37
CA THR A 3 33.49 33.57 -0.24
C THR A 3 33.53 32.50 -1.33
N SER A 4 32.87 31.38 -1.11
CA SER A 4 32.70 30.34 -2.12
C SER A 4 31.75 30.86 -3.21
N ASN A 5 32.33 31.47 -4.24
CA ASN A 5 31.61 31.80 -5.45
C ASN A 5 31.27 30.48 -6.16
N VAL A 6 30.04 30.00 -6.01
CA VAL A 6 29.51 28.96 -6.87
C VAL A 6 29.54 29.51 -8.29
N PRO A 7 30.21 28.85 -9.27
CA PRO A 7 30.24 29.35 -10.63
C PRO A 7 28.82 29.52 -11.16
N LEU A 8 28.55 30.65 -11.84
CA LEU A 8 27.25 30.99 -12.40
C LEU A 8 26.62 29.83 -13.21
N ASP A 9 27.47 29.07 -13.90
CA ASP A 9 27.07 27.87 -14.67
C ASP A 9 26.53 26.74 -13.76
N ALA A 10 27.14 26.52 -12.60
CA ALA A 10 26.68 25.50 -11.67
C ALA A 10 25.33 25.89 -11.04
N ALA A 11 25.14 27.15 -10.69
CA ALA A 11 23.87 27.66 -10.20
C ALA A 11 22.77 27.53 -11.26
N PHE A 12 23.05 27.85 -12.51
CA PHE A 12 22.10 27.70 -13.63
C PHE A 12 21.63 26.22 -13.78
N TRP A 13 22.57 25.27 -13.77
CA TRP A 13 22.25 23.85 -13.86
C TRP A 13 21.46 23.34 -12.65
N ILE A 14 21.79 23.80 -11.46
CA ILE A 14 21.07 23.44 -10.23
C ILE A 14 19.61 23.95 -10.34
N TRP A 15 19.39 25.21 -10.70
CA TRP A 15 18.05 25.77 -10.85
C TRP A 15 17.29 25.14 -12.01
N GLY A 16 17.95 24.80 -13.10
CA GLY A 16 17.38 24.05 -14.22
C GLY A 16 16.88 22.66 -13.79
N CYS A 17 17.68 21.93 -13.01
CA CYS A 17 17.29 20.65 -12.45
C CYS A 17 16.11 20.79 -11.46
N VAL A 18 16.14 21.78 -10.58
CA VAL A 18 15.06 22.06 -9.63
C VAL A 18 13.76 22.38 -10.36
N LEU A 19 13.82 23.24 -11.39
CA LEU A 19 12.66 23.57 -12.21
C LEU A 19 12.13 22.36 -12.97
N ALA A 20 13.00 21.53 -13.54
CA ALA A 20 12.60 20.30 -14.24
C ALA A 20 11.92 19.30 -13.30
N VAL A 21 12.43 19.15 -12.08
CA VAL A 21 11.80 18.33 -11.05
C VAL A 21 10.43 18.90 -10.68
N PHE A 22 10.33 20.22 -10.49
CA PHE A 22 9.08 20.88 -10.13
C PHE A 22 8.02 20.76 -11.23
N LEU A 23 8.40 20.96 -12.50
CA LEU A 23 7.54 20.74 -13.67
C LEU A 23 7.13 19.28 -13.80
N GLY A 24 8.06 18.36 -13.54
CA GLY A 24 7.76 16.93 -13.50
C GLY A 24 6.69 16.59 -12.45
N PHE A 25 6.81 17.14 -11.26
CA PHE A 25 5.80 16.99 -10.20
C PHE A 25 4.45 17.61 -10.56
N ALA A 26 4.43 18.75 -11.28
CA ALA A 26 3.20 19.40 -11.69
C ALA A 26 2.49 18.67 -12.84
N ILE A 27 3.25 18.15 -13.81
CA ILE A 27 2.72 17.53 -15.02
C ILE A 27 2.39 16.04 -14.80
N TYR A 28 3.17 15.34 -14.00
CA TYR A 28 3.03 13.89 -13.81
C TYR A 28 1.64 13.46 -13.30
N PRO A 29 1.00 14.15 -12.33
CA PRO A 29 -0.37 13.84 -11.93
C PRO A 29 -1.37 13.97 -13.08
N ILE A 30 -1.24 15.02 -13.89
CA ILE A 30 -2.11 15.27 -15.03
C ILE A 30 -1.99 14.15 -16.08
N LEU A 31 -0.77 13.72 -16.37
CA LEU A 31 -0.50 12.61 -17.29
C LEU A 31 -1.03 11.27 -16.74
N THR A 32 -0.97 11.09 -15.43
CA THR A 32 -1.41 9.86 -14.76
C THR A 32 -2.94 9.79 -14.68
N LEU A 33 -3.59 10.88 -14.29
CA LEU A 33 -5.03 10.96 -14.05
C LEU A 33 -5.83 11.30 -15.29
N GLY A 34 -5.22 11.99 -16.27
CA GLY A 34 -5.90 12.47 -17.47
C GLY A 34 -6.67 11.39 -18.25
N PRO A 35 -6.10 10.22 -18.53
CA PRO A 35 -6.83 9.13 -19.18
C PRO A 35 -8.04 8.62 -18.37
N TYR A 36 -7.91 8.56 -17.04
CA TYR A 36 -8.98 8.14 -16.15
C TYR A 36 -10.12 9.16 -16.10
N ILE A 37 -9.78 10.45 -15.99
CA ILE A 37 -10.76 11.55 -16.01
C ILE A 37 -11.48 11.60 -17.37
N ARG A 38 -10.77 11.45 -18.49
CA ARG A 38 -11.37 11.41 -19.83
C ARG A 38 -12.33 10.25 -20.03
N ALA A 39 -12.08 9.12 -19.36
CA ALA A 39 -12.98 7.98 -19.35
C ALA A 39 -14.20 8.16 -18.41
N GLY A 40 -14.43 9.38 -17.90
CA GLY A 40 -15.53 9.68 -16.98
C GLY A 40 -15.39 9.00 -15.63
N CYS A 41 -14.14 8.82 -15.16
CA CYS A 41 -13.82 8.08 -13.94
C CYS A 41 -14.36 6.62 -13.94
N ARG A 42 -14.63 6.09 -15.13
CA ARG A 42 -15.03 4.68 -15.31
C ARG A 42 -13.84 3.90 -15.83
N ILE A 43 -13.46 2.87 -15.11
CA ILE A 43 -12.43 1.95 -15.57
C ILE A 43 -13.14 0.74 -16.18
N ASN A 44 -12.82 0.42 -17.42
CA ASN A 44 -13.28 -0.80 -18.05
C ASN A 44 -12.29 -1.93 -17.64
N ILE A 45 -12.42 -2.41 -16.40
CA ILE A 45 -11.52 -3.40 -15.80
C ILE A 45 -11.72 -4.78 -16.43
N HIS A 46 -12.86 -5.03 -17.07
CA HIS A 46 -13.10 -6.29 -17.80
C HIS A 46 -12.02 -6.66 -18.82
N ARG A 47 -11.22 -5.68 -19.28
CA ARG A 47 -10.11 -5.89 -20.21
C ARG A 47 -8.83 -6.39 -19.54
N ASN A 48 -8.73 -6.32 -18.23
CA ASN A 48 -7.52 -6.62 -17.45
C ASN A 48 -7.74 -7.76 -16.43
N ARG A 49 -8.73 -8.60 -16.65
CA ARG A 49 -8.90 -9.81 -15.83
C ARG A 49 -7.62 -10.62 -15.87
N ILE A 50 -6.91 -10.65 -14.78
CA ILE A 50 -5.81 -11.57 -14.55
C ILE A 50 -6.47 -12.89 -14.14
N PRO A 51 -6.33 -13.97 -14.90
CA PRO A 51 -6.86 -15.26 -14.46
C PRO A 51 -6.28 -15.59 -13.09
N PRO A 52 -7.09 -16.07 -12.14
CA PRO A 52 -6.58 -16.54 -10.86
C PRO A 52 -5.76 -17.82 -11.09
N ASP A 53 -4.46 -17.63 -11.30
CA ASP A 53 -3.53 -18.71 -11.66
C ASP A 53 -2.91 -19.39 -10.41
N ASN A 54 -3.48 -19.17 -9.22
CA ASN A 54 -2.90 -19.68 -7.99
C ASN A 54 -3.96 -20.28 -7.06
N LYS A 55 -3.70 -21.46 -6.50
CA LYS A 55 -4.57 -22.16 -5.55
C LYS A 55 -4.94 -21.34 -4.30
N VAL A 56 -4.14 -20.33 -3.97
CA VAL A 56 -4.39 -19.38 -2.85
C VAL A 56 -5.47 -18.36 -3.20
N ARG A 57 -5.86 -18.25 -4.48
CA ARG A 57 -6.71 -17.19 -5.03
C ARG A 57 -8.02 -17.72 -5.62
N GLN A 58 -8.64 -18.70 -5.00
CA GLN A 58 -9.93 -19.17 -5.50
C GLN A 58 -11.04 -18.24 -5.04
N PRO A 59 -11.96 -17.84 -5.96
CA PRO A 59 -13.18 -17.15 -5.56
C PRO A 59 -13.93 -18.02 -4.53
N ASN A 60 -14.23 -17.43 -3.39
CA ASN A 60 -15.02 -18.09 -2.37
C ASN A 60 -16.08 -17.12 -1.84
N PRO A 61 -17.31 -17.17 -2.35
CA PRO A 61 -18.40 -16.31 -1.87
C PRO A 61 -18.79 -16.58 -0.41
N ASN A 62 -18.41 -17.74 0.12
CA ASN A 62 -18.73 -18.15 1.49
C ASN A 62 -17.64 -17.73 2.50
N GLY A 63 -16.52 -17.13 2.06
CA GLY A 63 -15.51 -16.63 2.99
C GLY A 63 -16.09 -15.60 3.97
N ASP A 64 -15.68 -15.67 5.23
CA ASP A 64 -16.26 -14.83 6.31
C ASP A 64 -15.67 -13.43 6.31
N ALA A 65 -14.46 -13.26 5.78
CA ALA A 65 -13.79 -11.98 5.60
C ALA A 65 -12.96 -11.98 4.31
N PHE A 66 -12.72 -10.79 3.78
CA PHE A 66 -11.86 -10.57 2.62
C PHE A 66 -10.60 -9.83 3.06
N VAL A 67 -9.44 -10.39 2.75
CA VAL A 67 -8.13 -9.84 3.12
C VAL A 67 -7.40 -9.41 1.86
N LEU A 68 -7.23 -8.10 1.68
CA LEU A 68 -6.52 -7.52 0.56
C LEU A 68 -5.09 -7.14 0.97
N PHE A 69 -4.08 -7.70 0.30
CA PHE A 69 -2.69 -7.33 0.53
C PHE A 69 -2.19 -6.30 -0.50
N LEU A 70 -1.78 -5.15 -0.01
CA LEU A 70 -1.16 -4.08 -0.79
C LEU A 70 0.35 -4.03 -0.53
N SER A 71 1.11 -4.35 -1.56
CA SER A 71 2.57 -4.48 -1.55
C SER A 71 3.29 -3.13 -1.53
N GLY A 72 4.51 -3.10 -0.99
CA GLY A 72 5.36 -1.91 -0.92
C GLY A 72 5.81 -1.36 -2.29
N VAL A 73 6.56 -0.24 -2.28
CA VAL A 73 6.95 0.55 -3.47
C VAL A 73 7.78 -0.21 -4.51
N GLY A 74 8.29 -1.37 -4.16
CA GLY A 74 9.10 -2.19 -5.09
C GLY A 74 8.30 -2.95 -6.15
N ARG A 75 6.97 -2.97 -6.10
CA ARG A 75 6.11 -3.73 -7.02
C ARG A 75 5.99 -3.05 -8.39
N VAL A 76 5.89 -3.83 -9.46
CA VAL A 76 5.80 -3.32 -10.85
C VAL A 76 4.48 -3.69 -11.55
N SER A 77 3.75 -4.63 -11.00
CA SER A 77 2.43 -5.06 -11.49
C SER A 77 1.71 -5.88 -10.42
N ALA A 78 0.43 -6.11 -10.63
CA ALA A 78 -0.36 -7.02 -9.82
C ALA A 78 0.20 -8.46 -9.74
N LEU A 79 0.91 -8.91 -10.77
CA LEU A 79 1.46 -10.27 -10.88
C LEU A 79 2.88 -10.43 -10.31
N THR A 80 3.59 -9.31 -10.06
CA THR A 80 5.00 -9.37 -9.62
C THR A 80 5.11 -9.10 -8.14
N MET A 81 5.31 -10.13 -7.37
CA MET A 81 5.52 -10.05 -5.93
C MET A 81 6.91 -10.58 -5.57
N SER A 82 7.54 -9.99 -4.57
CA SER A 82 8.80 -10.50 -4.05
C SER A 82 8.60 -11.85 -3.35
N ARG A 83 9.63 -12.71 -3.33
CA ARG A 83 9.57 -14.00 -2.62
C ARG A 83 9.25 -13.85 -1.13
N ARG A 84 9.62 -12.73 -0.53
CA ARG A 84 9.31 -12.43 0.88
C ARG A 84 7.85 -12.12 1.05
N GLU A 85 7.26 -11.30 0.19
CA GLU A 85 5.83 -10.97 0.22
C GLU A 85 4.98 -12.21 -0.11
N GLN A 86 5.40 -13.06 -1.06
CA GLN A 86 4.75 -14.35 -1.29
C GLN A 86 4.79 -15.23 -0.05
N GLY A 87 5.90 -15.20 0.69
CA GLY A 87 6.05 -15.95 1.93
C GLY A 87 5.07 -15.53 3.02
N ILE A 88 4.90 -14.23 3.27
CA ILE A 88 3.95 -13.76 4.28
C ILE A 88 2.50 -14.09 3.88
N LEU A 89 2.16 -13.97 2.59
CA LEU A 89 0.83 -14.32 2.11
C LEU A 89 0.52 -15.81 2.25
N HIS A 90 1.51 -16.66 2.00
CA HIS A 90 1.34 -18.10 2.20
C HIS A 90 1.07 -18.43 3.66
N ARG A 91 1.80 -17.80 4.58
CA ARG A 91 1.56 -17.95 6.03
C ARG A 91 0.19 -17.42 6.46
N LEU A 92 -0.22 -16.27 5.93
CA LEU A 92 -1.56 -15.74 6.21
C LEU A 92 -2.66 -16.65 5.67
N ALA A 93 -2.48 -17.27 4.50
CA ALA A 93 -3.42 -18.23 3.95
C ALA A 93 -3.56 -19.49 4.82
N GLU A 94 -2.46 -19.95 5.44
CA GLU A 94 -2.47 -21.08 6.36
C GLU A 94 -3.16 -20.73 7.69
N LEU A 95 -2.93 -19.50 8.21
CA LEU A 95 -3.42 -19.05 9.50
C LEU A 95 -4.85 -18.49 9.48
N CYS A 96 -5.33 -18.09 8.30
CA CYS A 96 -6.65 -17.49 8.06
C CYS A 96 -7.40 -18.26 6.97
N SER A 97 -7.61 -19.56 7.15
CA SER A 97 -8.16 -20.49 6.15
C SER A 97 -9.55 -20.10 5.63
N ASP A 98 -10.36 -19.45 6.48
CA ASP A 98 -11.74 -19.07 6.17
C ASP A 98 -11.84 -17.66 5.55
N ALA A 99 -10.72 -16.93 5.47
CA ALA A 99 -10.66 -15.64 4.82
C ALA A 99 -10.26 -15.78 3.33
N VAL A 100 -10.84 -14.93 2.49
CA VAL A 100 -10.47 -14.82 1.07
C VAL A 100 -9.30 -13.87 0.92
N LEU A 101 -8.12 -14.36 0.54
CA LEU A 101 -6.93 -13.53 0.32
C LEU A 101 -6.84 -13.03 -1.12
N LEU A 102 -6.67 -11.71 -1.27
CA LEU A 102 -6.44 -11.02 -2.54
C LEU A 102 -5.06 -10.35 -2.52
N ASP A 103 -4.25 -10.58 -3.54
CA ASP A 103 -2.92 -9.97 -3.66
C ASP A 103 -2.63 -9.41 -5.06
N ASP A 104 -3.64 -9.35 -5.91
CA ASP A 104 -3.57 -8.99 -7.32
C ASP A 104 -3.97 -7.54 -7.62
N VAL A 105 -4.10 -6.70 -6.60
CA VAL A 105 -4.25 -5.26 -6.75
C VAL A 105 -2.88 -4.58 -6.77
N PHE A 106 -2.62 -3.80 -7.81
CA PHE A 106 -1.44 -2.97 -7.93
C PHE A 106 -1.72 -1.57 -7.38
N ALA A 107 -1.39 -1.33 -6.12
CA ALA A 107 -1.69 -0.09 -5.39
C ALA A 107 -1.23 1.20 -6.11
N TYR A 108 -0.21 1.12 -6.96
CA TYR A 108 0.36 2.27 -7.65
C TYR A 108 -0.18 2.46 -9.08
N SER A 109 -1.43 2.04 -9.32
CA SER A 109 -2.09 2.19 -10.62
C SER A 109 -3.61 2.25 -10.44
N ILE A 110 -4.20 3.38 -10.80
CA ILE A 110 -5.67 3.59 -10.72
C ILE A 110 -6.49 2.72 -11.68
N ASN A 111 -5.86 1.96 -12.55
CA ASN A 111 -6.48 1.07 -13.52
C ASN A 111 -5.89 -0.34 -13.46
N ASN A 112 -5.16 -0.67 -12.41
CA ASN A 112 -4.49 -1.96 -12.20
C ASN A 112 -3.56 -2.41 -13.36
N LEU A 113 -3.19 -1.48 -14.25
CA LEU A 113 -2.33 -1.80 -15.38
C LEU A 113 -0.87 -1.95 -14.94
N PRO A 114 -0.18 -3.00 -15.37
CA PRO A 114 1.24 -3.14 -15.15
C PRO A 114 2.03 -2.03 -15.86
N LEU A 115 3.18 -1.64 -15.31
CA LEU A 115 4.05 -0.60 -15.87
C LEU A 115 4.40 -0.86 -17.35
N VAL A 116 4.48 -2.12 -17.74
CA VAL A 116 4.82 -2.54 -19.10
C VAL A 116 3.70 -2.32 -20.12
N SER A 117 2.49 -1.98 -19.72
CA SER A 117 1.36 -1.75 -20.62
C SER A 117 1.35 -0.36 -21.26
N HIS A 118 2.16 0.58 -20.77
CA HIS A 118 2.31 1.91 -21.35
C HIS A 118 2.95 1.85 -22.75
N ARG A 119 2.16 2.02 -23.80
CA ARG A 119 2.52 1.82 -25.20
C ARG A 119 3.86 2.47 -25.61
N ARG A 120 4.16 3.69 -25.17
CA ARG A 120 5.39 4.43 -25.51
C ARG A 120 6.59 4.08 -24.62
N LEU A 121 6.40 3.76 -23.36
CA LEU A 121 7.45 3.48 -22.39
C LEU A 121 7.62 1.97 -22.09
N SER A 122 6.81 1.12 -22.73
CA SER A 122 6.82 -0.32 -22.57
C SER A 122 8.21 -0.97 -22.78
N PRO A 123 9.03 -0.59 -23.78
CA PRO A 123 10.36 -1.18 -23.93
C PRO A 123 11.27 -0.89 -22.75
N MET A 124 11.24 0.34 -22.23
CA MET A 124 12.02 0.77 -21.07
C MET A 124 11.59 -0.02 -19.81
N TRP A 125 10.28 -0.11 -19.56
CA TRP A 125 9.76 -0.82 -18.40
C TRP A 125 9.97 -2.34 -18.50
N ARG A 126 9.84 -2.94 -19.70
CA ARG A 126 10.16 -4.36 -19.92
C ARG A 126 11.64 -4.65 -19.69
N TRP A 127 12.52 -3.75 -20.11
CA TRP A 127 13.93 -3.87 -19.84
C TRP A 127 14.23 -3.72 -18.33
N ALA A 128 13.68 -2.70 -17.66
CA ALA A 128 13.81 -2.50 -16.23
C ALA A 128 13.29 -3.72 -15.42
N LEU A 129 12.16 -4.30 -15.81
CA LEU A 129 11.60 -5.49 -15.21
C LEU A 129 12.51 -6.70 -15.39
N ARG A 130 12.99 -6.95 -16.63
CA ARG A 130 13.94 -8.04 -16.92
C ARG A 130 15.20 -7.94 -16.08
N GLN A 131 15.72 -6.76 -15.89
CA GLN A 131 16.90 -6.52 -15.08
C GLN A 131 16.60 -6.75 -13.59
N LYS A 132 15.46 -6.30 -13.08
CA LYS A 132 15.03 -6.54 -11.70
C LYS A 132 14.88 -8.04 -11.40
N LEU A 133 14.32 -8.81 -12.32
CA LEU A 133 14.15 -10.26 -12.19
C LEU A 133 15.48 -11.03 -12.25
N LYS A 134 16.50 -10.53 -12.97
CA LYS A 134 17.83 -11.17 -13.09
C LYS A 134 18.72 -11.01 -11.84
N LYS A 135 18.19 -10.57 -10.69
CA LYS A 135 18.92 -10.37 -9.41
C LYS A 135 20.11 -9.40 -9.46
N ARG A 136 20.52 -8.91 -10.61
CA ARG A 136 21.69 -8.01 -10.77
C ARG A 136 21.39 -6.56 -10.36
N LEU A 137 20.11 -6.22 -10.13
CA LEU A 137 19.66 -4.83 -10.00
C LEU A 137 19.04 -4.47 -8.66
N HIS A 138 19.30 -5.22 -7.59
CA HIS A 138 18.88 -4.75 -6.26
C HIS A 138 19.51 -3.40 -5.87
N ASN A 139 20.61 -3.03 -6.54
CA ASN A 139 21.36 -1.78 -6.36
C ASN A 139 21.54 -0.97 -7.65
N SER A 140 20.71 -1.14 -8.69
CA SER A 140 20.89 -0.37 -9.92
C SER A 140 19.93 0.82 -9.99
N ALA A 141 20.38 1.87 -10.68
CA ALA A 141 19.65 3.11 -10.91
C ALA A 141 18.19 2.88 -11.39
N LEU A 142 17.92 1.82 -12.16
CA LEU A 142 16.59 1.49 -12.68
C LEU A 142 15.63 0.89 -11.65
N GLY A 143 16.14 0.14 -10.68
CA GLY A 143 15.33 -0.30 -9.53
C GLY A 143 14.81 0.91 -8.76
N TYR A 144 15.65 1.93 -8.60
CA TYR A 144 15.26 3.19 -7.98
C TYR A 144 14.24 3.99 -8.78
N LEU A 145 14.26 3.95 -10.12
CA LEU A 145 13.24 4.62 -10.95
C LEU A 145 11.84 4.04 -10.73
N ILE A 146 11.72 2.72 -10.57
CA ILE A 146 10.43 2.09 -10.25
C ILE A 146 9.94 2.54 -8.88
N ASN A 147 10.83 2.53 -7.89
CA ASN A 147 10.50 2.99 -6.55
C ASN A 147 10.11 4.48 -6.56
N LEU A 148 10.88 5.33 -7.26
CA LEU A 148 10.59 6.76 -7.40
C LEU A 148 9.22 6.98 -8.05
N ARG A 149 8.92 6.26 -9.14
CA ARG A 149 7.60 6.33 -9.78
C ARG A 149 6.48 5.96 -8.80
N ASN A 150 6.64 4.90 -8.03
CA ASN A 150 5.64 4.49 -7.06
C ASN A 150 5.52 5.48 -5.89
N ILE A 151 6.63 6.09 -5.46
CA ILE A 151 6.63 7.20 -4.50
C ILE A 151 5.85 8.40 -5.04
N LEU A 152 5.96 8.74 -6.34
CA LEU A 152 5.14 9.78 -6.95
C LEU A 152 3.65 9.49 -6.85
N HIS A 153 3.23 8.24 -6.99
CA HIS A 153 1.82 7.85 -6.79
C HIS A 153 1.39 7.98 -5.32
N ILE A 154 2.27 7.70 -4.36
CA ILE A 154 2.01 7.97 -2.94
C ILE A 154 1.78 9.46 -2.71
N LEU A 155 2.63 10.32 -3.31
CA LEU A 155 2.49 11.78 -3.19
C LEU A 155 1.20 12.29 -3.85
N ILE A 156 0.79 11.75 -5.01
CA ILE A 156 -0.49 12.06 -5.65
C ILE A 156 -1.66 11.66 -4.74
N SER A 157 -1.59 10.48 -4.12
CA SER A 157 -2.60 10.02 -3.16
C SER A 157 -2.69 10.89 -1.91
N ALA A 158 -1.59 11.51 -1.50
CA ALA A 158 -1.53 12.39 -0.33
C ALA A 158 -1.88 13.86 -0.63
N ASP A 159 -1.76 14.28 -1.88
CA ASP A 159 -1.98 15.67 -2.30
C ASP A 159 -3.48 15.96 -2.45
N SER A 160 -4.02 16.86 -1.63
CA SER A 160 -5.45 17.21 -1.60
C SER A 160 -6.04 17.61 -2.95
N ARG A 161 -5.23 18.11 -3.89
CA ARG A 161 -5.66 18.50 -5.25
C ARG A 161 -6.01 17.31 -6.12
N TYR A 162 -5.35 16.18 -5.92
CA TYR A 162 -5.45 14.99 -6.76
C TYR A 162 -5.99 13.76 -6.01
N ALA A 163 -5.90 13.80 -4.68
CA ALA A 163 -6.24 12.68 -3.80
C ALA A 163 -7.63 12.12 -4.07
N MET A 164 -8.64 12.99 -4.21
CA MET A 164 -10.01 12.56 -4.44
C MET A 164 -10.13 11.67 -5.68
N VAL A 165 -9.55 12.08 -6.81
CA VAL A 165 -9.64 11.33 -8.08
C VAL A 165 -8.80 10.06 -8.01
N TYR A 166 -7.57 10.17 -7.48
CA TYR A 166 -6.65 9.03 -7.40
C TYR A 166 -7.17 7.94 -6.45
N ASN A 167 -7.53 8.32 -5.23
CA ASN A 167 -7.96 7.40 -4.20
C ASN A 167 -9.30 6.73 -4.54
N ARG A 168 -10.21 7.47 -5.17
CA ARG A 168 -11.45 6.92 -5.72
C ARG A 168 -11.17 5.89 -6.80
N GLY A 169 -10.23 6.16 -7.71
CA GLY A 169 -9.80 5.19 -8.71
C GLY A 169 -9.24 3.91 -8.09
N CYS A 170 -8.42 4.04 -7.05
CA CYS A 170 -7.93 2.88 -6.31
C CYS A 170 -9.06 2.09 -5.63
N ALA A 171 -10.03 2.78 -5.02
CA ALA A 171 -11.20 2.14 -4.40
C ALA A 171 -12.02 1.37 -5.43
N HIS A 172 -12.26 1.93 -6.63
CA HIS A 172 -12.93 1.22 -7.72
C HIS A 172 -12.19 -0.07 -8.11
N VAL A 173 -10.86 0.00 -8.29
CA VAL A 173 -10.05 -1.19 -8.58
C VAL A 173 -10.19 -2.25 -7.49
N ILE A 174 -10.14 -1.84 -6.22
CA ILE A 174 -10.31 -2.76 -5.09
C ILE A 174 -11.68 -3.41 -5.14
N THR A 175 -12.75 -2.63 -5.29
CA THR A 175 -14.13 -3.11 -5.32
C THR A 175 -14.38 -4.10 -6.46
N ASP A 176 -13.86 -3.81 -7.66
CA ASP A 176 -13.99 -4.70 -8.81
C ASP A 176 -13.25 -6.03 -8.59
N HIS A 177 -12.09 -6.02 -7.92
CA HIS A 177 -11.39 -7.25 -7.57
C HIS A 177 -12.14 -8.03 -6.50
N LEU A 178 -12.65 -7.37 -5.46
CA LEU A 178 -13.49 -8.01 -4.45
C LEU A 178 -14.65 -8.77 -5.07
N GLN A 179 -15.40 -8.14 -6.01
CA GLN A 179 -16.50 -8.79 -6.71
C GLN A 179 -16.06 -10.00 -7.56
N GLN A 180 -14.87 -9.94 -8.19
CA GLN A 180 -14.30 -11.08 -8.92
C GLN A 180 -14.00 -12.27 -8.02
N TYR A 181 -13.72 -12.04 -6.74
CA TYR A 181 -13.49 -13.07 -5.73
C TYR A 181 -14.75 -13.46 -4.95
N GLY A 182 -15.92 -13.02 -5.41
CA GLY A 182 -17.20 -13.41 -4.83
C GLY A 182 -17.73 -12.51 -3.71
N TYR A 183 -17.15 -11.30 -3.56
CA TYR A 183 -17.64 -10.35 -2.58
C TYR A 183 -19.00 -9.78 -3.02
N ASP A 184 -20.02 -9.89 -2.17
CA ASP A 184 -21.32 -9.31 -2.41
C ASP A 184 -21.40 -7.91 -1.77
N LEU A 185 -21.57 -6.88 -2.61
CA LEU A 185 -21.73 -5.50 -2.14
C LEU A 185 -23.07 -5.24 -1.45
N ALA A 186 -24.08 -6.09 -1.70
CA ALA A 186 -25.38 -5.97 -1.05
C ALA A 186 -25.36 -6.53 0.39
N GLN A 187 -24.44 -7.45 0.67
CA GLN A 187 -24.23 -8.05 1.98
C GLN A 187 -22.74 -7.90 2.37
N PRO A 188 -22.30 -6.70 2.75
CA PRO A 188 -20.90 -6.40 2.93
C PRO A 188 -20.30 -7.16 4.14
N LYS A 189 -19.32 -7.99 3.87
CA LYS A 189 -18.49 -8.68 4.85
C LYS A 189 -17.29 -7.82 5.26
N PRO A 190 -16.59 -8.12 6.36
CA PRO A 190 -15.37 -7.41 6.74
C PRO A 190 -14.34 -7.41 5.61
N LEU A 191 -13.86 -6.21 5.25
CA LEU A 191 -12.72 -6.02 4.37
C LEU A 191 -11.50 -5.62 5.20
N VAL A 192 -10.50 -6.47 5.25
CA VAL A 192 -9.23 -6.21 5.93
C VAL A 192 -8.17 -5.85 4.90
N ILE A 193 -7.70 -4.60 4.91
CA ILE A 193 -6.61 -4.16 4.03
C ILE A 193 -5.29 -4.28 4.79
N VAL A 194 -4.47 -5.24 4.41
CA VAL A 194 -3.10 -5.39 4.88
C VAL A 194 -2.18 -4.61 3.94
N SER A 195 -1.59 -3.55 4.43
CA SER A 195 -0.69 -2.70 3.63
C SER A 195 0.73 -2.74 4.17
N TYR A 196 1.71 -2.76 3.25
CA TYR A 196 3.12 -2.76 3.60
C TYR A 196 3.82 -1.48 3.11
N SER A 197 4.54 -0.81 4.02
CA SER A 197 5.38 0.35 3.69
C SER A 197 4.57 1.49 3.01
N GLY A 198 4.99 1.95 1.85
CA GLY A 198 4.34 3.05 1.11
C GLY A 198 2.91 2.77 0.65
N ALA A 199 2.47 1.50 0.59
CA ALA A 199 1.10 1.17 0.26
C ALA A 199 0.09 1.66 1.32
N GLY A 200 0.57 1.96 2.54
CA GLY A 200 -0.27 2.49 3.61
C GLY A 200 -0.96 3.80 3.24
N GLN A 201 -0.29 4.69 2.50
CA GLN A 201 -0.92 5.93 2.01
C GLN A 201 -2.06 5.64 1.02
N ILE A 202 -1.86 4.68 0.13
CA ILE A 202 -2.89 4.30 -0.86
C ILE A 202 -4.09 3.65 -0.15
N ALA A 203 -3.81 2.77 0.83
CA ALA A 203 -4.85 2.18 1.66
C ALA A 203 -5.64 3.26 2.40
N ALA A 204 -4.96 4.17 3.11
CA ALA A 204 -5.60 5.26 3.86
C ALA A 204 -6.51 6.12 2.97
N GLY A 205 -6.03 6.45 1.75
CA GLY A 205 -6.82 7.22 0.79
C GLY A 205 -8.02 6.46 0.23
N ALA A 206 -7.87 5.17 -0.06
CA ALA A 206 -8.95 4.35 -0.63
C ALA A 206 -10.06 4.07 0.38
N VAL A 207 -9.73 3.93 1.67
CA VAL A 207 -10.68 3.63 2.76
C VAL A 207 -11.87 4.59 2.76
N GLN A 208 -11.64 5.89 2.58
CA GLN A 208 -12.72 6.88 2.54
C GLN A 208 -13.79 6.50 1.49
N HIS A 209 -13.36 6.19 0.28
CA HIS A 209 -14.27 5.87 -0.82
C HIS A 209 -14.90 4.48 -0.66
N LEU A 210 -14.16 3.50 -0.16
CA LEU A 210 -14.68 2.16 0.14
C LEU A 210 -15.79 2.23 1.21
N SER A 211 -15.63 3.07 2.21
CA SER A 211 -16.61 3.24 3.27
C SER A 211 -17.78 4.13 2.86
N ASP A 212 -17.52 5.31 2.27
CA ASP A 212 -18.55 6.31 1.98
C ASP A 212 -19.39 5.93 0.74
N GLU A 213 -18.78 5.39 -0.33
CA GLU A 213 -19.47 5.08 -1.58
C GLU A 213 -20.02 3.64 -1.62
N TYR A 214 -19.26 2.68 -1.06
CA TYR A 214 -19.62 1.26 -1.10
C TYR A 214 -20.12 0.72 0.25
N ARG A 215 -20.06 1.52 1.32
CA ARG A 215 -20.50 1.18 2.68
C ARG A 215 -19.82 -0.06 3.25
N LEU A 216 -18.58 -0.32 2.86
CA LEU A 216 -17.84 -1.48 3.33
C LEU A 216 -17.34 -1.28 4.76
N PRO A 217 -17.42 -2.30 5.63
CA PRO A 217 -16.76 -2.33 6.94
C PRO A 217 -15.26 -2.57 6.73
N VAL A 218 -14.46 -1.49 6.65
CA VAL A 218 -13.04 -1.56 6.32
C VAL A 218 -12.18 -1.52 7.58
N TYR A 219 -11.33 -2.51 7.73
CA TYR A 219 -10.29 -2.62 8.75
C TYR A 219 -8.92 -2.51 8.09
N VAL A 220 -7.95 -1.86 8.74
CA VAL A 220 -6.65 -1.62 8.11
C VAL A 220 -5.51 -2.09 9.01
N LEU A 221 -4.66 -2.96 8.46
CA LEU A 221 -3.43 -3.44 9.08
C LEU A 221 -2.24 -2.77 8.39
N MET A 222 -1.52 -1.92 9.10
CA MET A 222 -0.42 -1.11 8.61
C MET A 222 0.92 -1.70 9.03
N LEU A 223 1.56 -2.51 8.17
CA LEU A 223 2.90 -3.06 8.44
C LEU A 223 3.96 -2.04 8.03
N ALA A 224 4.59 -1.42 9.00
CA ALA A 224 5.65 -0.43 8.79
C ALA A 224 5.25 0.68 7.80
N CYS A 225 3.99 1.10 7.82
CA CYS A 225 3.45 2.05 6.87
C CYS A 225 3.67 3.48 7.30
N PHE A 226 3.86 4.33 6.30
CA PHE A 226 3.76 5.78 6.44
C PHE A 226 2.60 6.29 5.59
N PHE A 227 1.82 7.20 6.15
CA PHE A 227 0.64 7.77 5.51
C PHE A 227 0.28 9.10 6.18
N THR A 228 -0.42 9.95 5.45
CA THR A 228 -1.15 11.06 6.03
C THR A 228 -2.42 10.50 6.68
N ALA A 229 -2.94 11.15 7.72
CA ALA A 229 -4.15 10.66 8.38
C ALA A 229 -5.43 10.87 7.56
N SER A 230 -5.34 11.53 6.39
CA SER A 230 -6.48 11.82 5.52
C SER A 230 -7.14 10.52 5.00
N GLY A 231 -8.44 10.40 5.18
CA GLY A 231 -9.25 9.26 4.75
C GLY A 231 -9.28 8.06 5.70
N ILE A 232 -8.29 7.92 6.56
CA ILE A 232 -8.18 6.76 7.47
C ILE A 232 -9.24 6.77 8.58
N ASP A 233 -9.86 7.92 8.86
CA ASP A 233 -10.93 8.08 9.84
C ASP A 233 -12.23 7.36 9.45
N ARG A 234 -12.32 6.87 8.23
CA ARG A 234 -13.44 6.03 7.76
C ARG A 234 -13.21 4.54 8.03
N ALA A 235 -11.97 4.13 8.37
CA ALA A 235 -11.73 2.74 8.79
C ALA A 235 -12.47 2.41 10.08
N SER A 236 -13.00 1.21 10.21
CA SER A 236 -13.61 0.72 11.46
C SER A 236 -12.55 0.67 12.56
N HIS A 237 -11.35 0.17 12.27
CA HIS A 237 -10.20 0.19 13.15
C HIS A 237 -8.89 0.10 12.36
N VAL A 238 -7.80 0.63 12.94
CA VAL A 238 -6.46 0.60 12.33
C VAL A 238 -5.44 0.01 13.30
N TRP A 239 -4.72 -1.02 12.86
CA TRP A 239 -3.58 -1.57 13.60
C TRP A 239 -2.27 -1.20 12.92
N GLU A 240 -1.34 -0.67 13.71
CA GLU A 240 0.04 -0.39 13.26
C GLU A 240 1.00 -1.44 13.81
N PHE A 241 1.68 -2.16 12.94
CA PHE A 241 2.73 -3.14 13.30
C PHE A 241 4.08 -2.47 13.09
N ILE A 242 4.78 -2.13 14.18
CA ILE A 242 5.98 -1.29 14.14
C ILE A 242 7.11 -1.91 14.93
N GLY A 243 8.23 -2.12 14.27
CA GLY A 243 9.48 -2.54 14.91
C GLY A 243 10.25 -1.38 15.54
N THR A 244 10.87 -1.63 16.67
CA THR A 244 11.62 -0.62 17.44
C THR A 244 12.87 -0.12 16.70
N THR A 245 13.42 -0.91 15.77
CA THR A 245 14.61 -0.56 14.97
C THR A 245 14.29 -0.12 13.54
N ASP A 246 13.02 0.10 13.20
CA ASP A 246 12.60 0.60 11.88
C ASP A 246 12.88 2.10 11.73
N GLN A 247 14.09 2.40 11.22
CA GLN A 247 14.50 3.79 10.97
C GLN A 247 13.74 4.42 9.78
N ALA A 248 13.36 3.61 8.76
CA ALA A 248 12.64 4.13 7.60
C ALA A 248 11.25 4.62 8.01
N TYR A 249 10.54 3.87 8.84
CA TYR A 249 9.26 4.32 9.43
C TYR A 249 9.44 5.63 10.22
N ARG A 250 10.45 5.69 11.10
CA ARG A 250 10.72 6.90 11.91
C ARG A 250 11.02 8.12 11.04
N PHE A 251 11.83 7.95 9.99
CA PHE A 251 12.14 9.01 9.03
C PHE A 251 10.90 9.47 8.28
N CYS A 252 10.11 8.55 7.75
CA CYS A 252 8.89 8.87 7.00
C CYS A 252 7.81 9.53 7.88
N LEU A 253 7.79 9.23 9.18
CA LEU A 253 6.87 9.88 10.12
C LEU A 253 7.10 11.40 10.18
N LEU A 254 8.33 11.88 9.97
CA LEU A 254 8.64 13.32 9.91
C LEU A 254 7.87 14.03 8.79
N PHE A 255 7.56 13.33 7.70
CA PHE A 255 6.78 13.87 6.57
C PHE A 255 5.26 13.69 6.73
N SER A 256 4.80 13.31 7.90
CA SER A 256 3.37 13.13 8.20
C SER A 256 2.91 14.07 9.33
N PRO A 257 2.93 15.41 9.12
CA PRO A 257 2.65 16.38 10.19
C PRO A 257 1.25 16.22 10.79
N SER A 258 0.27 15.74 10.02
CA SER A 258 -1.07 15.41 10.53
C SER A 258 -1.08 14.34 11.63
N ARG A 259 0.03 13.61 11.81
CA ARG A 259 0.18 12.60 12.86
C ARG A 259 0.87 13.12 14.13
N TRP A 260 1.59 14.24 14.07
CA TRP A 260 2.39 14.71 15.21
C TRP A 260 2.33 16.21 15.50
N LEU A 261 2.05 17.08 14.52
CA LEU A 261 2.35 18.52 14.61
C LEU A 261 1.47 19.29 15.61
N ILE A 262 0.21 19.03 15.74
CA ILE A 262 -0.64 19.71 16.72
C ILE A 262 -1.56 18.68 17.38
N PRO A 263 -1.31 18.34 18.65
CA PRO A 263 -2.02 17.25 19.31
C PRO A 263 -3.53 17.33 19.24
N ARG A 264 -4.10 18.52 19.43
CA ARG A 264 -5.56 18.72 19.45
C ARG A 264 -6.19 18.72 18.04
N LEU A 265 -5.43 19.06 17.00
CA LEU A 265 -5.89 19.10 15.61
C LEU A 265 -5.52 17.83 14.83
N SER A 266 -4.67 16.96 15.39
CA SER A 266 -4.26 15.73 14.74
C SER A 266 -5.43 14.74 14.67
N LEU A 267 -5.85 14.41 13.46
CA LEU A 267 -6.86 13.37 13.21
C LEU A 267 -6.42 12.04 13.82
N TRP A 268 -5.14 11.68 13.69
CA TRP A 268 -4.58 10.46 14.25
C TRP A 268 -4.78 10.37 15.77
N ARG A 269 -4.46 11.45 16.50
CA ARG A 269 -4.65 11.47 17.96
C ARG A 269 -6.11 11.36 18.36
N ARG A 270 -7.04 11.97 17.60
CA ARG A 270 -8.47 11.82 17.86
C ARG A 270 -8.92 10.37 17.69
N LEU A 271 -8.43 9.67 16.63
CA LEU A 271 -8.73 8.26 16.44
C LEU A 271 -8.16 7.39 17.56
N THR A 272 -6.94 7.68 18.01
CA THR A 272 -6.33 6.99 19.14
C THR A 272 -7.11 7.21 20.45
N ALA A 273 -7.51 8.44 20.72
CA ALA A 273 -8.33 8.76 21.88
C ALA A 273 -9.73 8.10 21.83
N ALA A 274 -10.27 7.90 20.64
CA ALA A 274 -11.52 7.18 20.41
C ALA A 274 -11.36 5.64 20.44
N GLY A 275 -10.17 5.11 20.73
CA GLY A 275 -9.91 3.67 20.75
C GLY A 275 -9.93 2.99 19.36
N ARG A 276 -9.84 3.78 18.28
CA ARG A 276 -9.93 3.27 16.89
C ARG A 276 -8.56 2.98 16.27
N THR A 277 -7.50 3.06 17.03
CA THR A 277 -6.16 2.69 16.60
C THR A 277 -5.47 1.83 17.65
N THR A 278 -4.75 0.82 17.22
CA THR A 278 -3.93 -0.04 18.08
C THR A 278 -2.53 -0.15 17.51
N ARG A 279 -1.52 0.04 18.31
CA ARG A 279 -0.14 -0.19 17.93
C ARG A 279 0.33 -1.52 18.50
N ILE A 280 0.89 -2.35 17.63
CA ILE A 280 1.49 -3.65 17.96
C ILE A 280 3.00 -3.51 17.79
N ASP A 281 3.73 -3.74 18.87
CA ASP A 281 5.21 -3.74 18.86
C ASP A 281 5.71 -5.06 18.27
N MET A 282 6.52 -4.93 17.23
CA MET A 282 7.13 -6.05 16.51
C MET A 282 8.57 -6.34 16.98
N GLY A 283 8.98 -5.81 18.13
CA GLY A 283 10.33 -6.00 18.66
C GLY A 283 11.41 -5.34 17.79
N ALA A 284 12.60 -5.91 17.75
CA ALA A 284 13.77 -5.33 17.07
C ALA A 284 13.76 -5.55 15.55
N MET A 285 12.58 -5.46 14.91
CA MET A 285 12.47 -5.59 13.46
C MET A 285 12.80 -4.30 12.73
N LYS A 286 13.46 -4.43 11.57
CA LYS A 286 13.81 -3.34 10.64
C LYS A 286 12.78 -3.27 9.51
N HIS A 287 12.84 -2.18 8.72
CA HIS A 287 11.90 -1.97 7.63
C HIS A 287 11.94 -3.07 6.56
N THR A 288 13.12 -3.46 6.12
CA THR A 288 13.31 -4.44 5.02
C THR A 288 14.67 -5.10 5.12
N GLY A 289 14.94 -6.09 4.28
CA GLY A 289 16.22 -6.75 4.22
C GLY A 289 16.41 -7.81 5.31
N ARG A 290 17.67 -8.00 5.74
CA ARG A 290 18.00 -8.85 6.87
C ARG A 290 17.57 -8.16 8.17
N GLY A 291 16.85 -8.87 9.01
CA GLY A 291 16.24 -8.31 10.22
C GLY A 291 14.94 -7.51 9.95
N GLY A 292 14.40 -7.54 8.74
CA GLY A 292 13.10 -6.90 8.41
C GLY A 292 11.93 -7.81 8.74
N TYR A 293 10.72 -7.24 8.76
CA TYR A 293 9.46 -7.94 9.10
C TYR A 293 9.23 -9.23 8.29
N LEU A 294 9.67 -9.27 7.03
CA LEU A 294 9.49 -10.40 6.12
C LEU A 294 10.76 -11.25 5.99
N ASP A 295 11.68 -11.19 6.96
CA ASP A 295 12.90 -11.98 6.94
C ASP A 295 12.67 -13.37 7.54
N ARG A 296 13.09 -14.39 6.76
CA ARG A 296 12.97 -15.81 7.18
C ARG A 296 14.15 -16.28 8.03
N ASN A 297 15.26 -15.54 8.00
CA ASN A 297 16.52 -15.96 8.61
C ASN A 297 16.81 -15.26 9.95
N SER A 298 16.14 -14.15 10.24
CA SER A 298 16.21 -13.47 11.52
C SER A 298 15.09 -13.99 12.41
N VAL A 299 15.39 -14.16 13.70
CA VAL A 299 14.45 -14.74 14.68
C VAL A 299 14.20 -13.79 15.84
N THR A 300 13.05 -13.92 16.46
CA THR A 300 12.70 -13.26 17.72
C THR A 300 13.54 -13.84 18.87
N PRO A 301 13.53 -13.24 20.08
CA PRO A 301 14.17 -13.81 21.26
C PRO A 301 13.71 -15.25 21.58
N GLU A 302 12.47 -15.59 21.22
CA GLU A 302 11.86 -16.91 21.39
C GLU A 302 12.24 -17.90 20.28
N GLY A 303 13.07 -17.49 19.30
CA GLY A 303 13.54 -18.34 18.21
C GLY A 303 12.58 -18.44 17.01
N VAL A 304 11.50 -17.65 16.98
CA VAL A 304 10.53 -17.63 15.87
C VAL A 304 11.04 -16.77 14.73
N PRO A 305 11.04 -17.23 13.46
CA PRO A 305 11.38 -16.40 12.30
C PRO A 305 10.54 -15.12 12.24
N PHE A 306 11.15 -13.99 11.88
CA PHE A 306 10.45 -12.69 11.84
C PHE A 306 9.24 -12.69 10.92
N ILE A 307 9.31 -13.38 9.79
CA ILE A 307 8.18 -13.52 8.88
C ILE A 307 7.01 -14.27 9.53
N ASP A 308 7.30 -15.30 10.32
CA ASP A 308 6.28 -16.12 10.99
C ASP A 308 5.65 -15.35 12.16
N ALA A 309 6.46 -14.65 12.96
CA ALA A 309 5.97 -13.76 14.01
C ALA A 309 5.09 -12.64 13.45
N THR A 310 5.48 -12.07 12.30
CA THR A 310 4.69 -11.03 11.61
C THR A 310 3.37 -11.58 11.08
N ALA A 311 3.39 -12.77 10.46
CA ALA A 311 2.18 -13.43 9.96
C ALA A 311 1.22 -13.77 11.11
N GLN A 312 1.73 -14.31 12.22
CA GLN A 312 0.93 -14.66 13.39
C GLN A 312 0.26 -13.43 14.00
N ALA A 313 1.02 -12.35 14.23
CA ALA A 313 0.47 -11.11 14.78
C ALA A 313 -0.64 -10.51 13.91
N MET A 314 -0.52 -10.59 12.57
CA MET A 314 -1.57 -10.16 11.66
C MET A 314 -2.77 -11.11 11.67
N ALA A 315 -2.53 -12.42 11.64
CA ALA A 315 -3.58 -13.43 11.64
C ALA A 315 -4.43 -13.36 12.92
N ASP A 316 -3.83 -13.11 14.06
CA ASP A 316 -4.54 -12.92 15.33
C ASP A 316 -5.55 -11.77 15.25
N VAL A 317 -5.16 -10.66 14.60
CA VAL A 317 -6.06 -9.52 14.38
C VAL A 317 -7.15 -9.87 13.36
N ILE A 318 -6.80 -10.49 12.24
CA ILE A 318 -7.76 -10.88 11.19
C ILE A 318 -8.82 -11.83 11.75
N ASN A 319 -8.39 -12.86 12.49
CA ASN A 319 -9.31 -13.84 13.08
C ASN A 319 -10.19 -13.22 14.16
N ARG A 320 -9.67 -12.26 14.95
CA ARG A 320 -10.50 -11.50 15.90
C ARG A 320 -11.59 -10.70 15.20
N ILE A 321 -11.25 -9.97 14.12
CA ILE A 321 -12.22 -9.21 13.31
C ILE A 321 -13.34 -10.11 12.80
N ARG A 322 -13.02 -11.32 12.34
CA ARG A 322 -13.99 -12.31 11.87
C ARG A 322 -14.96 -12.70 12.98
N ILE A 323 -14.44 -13.13 14.14
CA ILE A 323 -15.23 -13.57 15.29
C ILE A 323 -16.16 -12.45 15.81
N ASP A 324 -15.62 -11.22 15.95
CA ASP A 324 -16.38 -10.07 16.44
C ASP A 324 -17.53 -9.66 15.49
N THR A 325 -17.41 -10.01 14.21
CA THR A 325 -18.43 -9.68 13.21
C THR A 325 -19.50 -10.76 13.11
N GLU A 326 -19.18 -12.01 13.41
CA GLU A 326 -20.11 -13.14 13.43
C GLU A 326 -20.97 -13.18 14.71
N SER A 327 -20.46 -12.65 15.81
CA SER A 327 -21.23 -12.57 17.04
C SER A 327 -22.20 -11.38 16.95
N PRO A 328 -23.54 -11.61 16.92
CA PRO A 328 -24.49 -10.52 17.02
C PRO A 328 -24.20 -9.76 18.31
N LYS A 329 -23.99 -8.44 18.23
CA LYS A 329 -24.05 -7.61 19.43
C LYS A 329 -25.47 -7.73 19.97
N GLU A 330 -25.62 -8.52 21.03
CA GLU A 330 -26.81 -8.46 21.85
C GLU A 330 -26.99 -6.99 22.25
N ALA A 331 -28.07 -6.40 21.75
CA ALA A 331 -28.43 -5.01 21.93
C ALA A 331 -29.00 -4.74 23.33
#